data_253529b5308dc4640733dadf2b91db5b
#
_entry.id   253529b5308dc4640733dadf2b91db5b
#
_cell.length_a   1.000
_cell.length_b   1.000
_cell.length_c   1.000
_cell.angle_alpha   90.00
_cell.angle_beta   90.00
_cell.angle_gamma   90.00
#
_symmetry.space_group_name_H-M   'P 1'
#
loop_
_entity.id
_entity.type
_entity.pdbx_description
1 polymer ?
#
loop_
_entity_poly.entity_id
_entity_poly.type
_entity_poly.pdbx_seq_one_letter_code
_entity_poly.pdbx_strand_id
1 'polypeptide(L)'
;MNGIIDSVLAMNLDVYKQFEIQDPDTGAIVREWNYYKTVACHVKGVISNSATTRSSDKQIFSNKYLNDQVVQVRTIEKLTIREKVTNIRDSQGNTIWSEINYPNDTPTVFEVMGTTPVTDPFGRVIGYNSSMKRSENQQIGQ
;
A
#
# COMPACT_ATOMS: atom_id res chain seq x y z
N MET A 1 17.92 5.73 16.76
CA MET A 1 16.88 5.19 17.63
C MET A 1 15.75 4.60 16.83
N ASN A 2 16.06 3.52 16.14
CA ASN A 2 15.05 2.86 15.31
C ASN A 2 14.21 1.84 16.09
N GLY A 3 14.68 1.44 17.29
CA GLY A 3 14.05 0.37 18.04
C GLY A 3 12.62 0.66 18.50
N ILE A 4 12.30 1.90 18.84
CA ILE A 4 10.93 2.25 19.24
C ILE A 4 9.99 2.19 18.05
N ILE A 5 10.43 2.69 16.90
CA ILE A 5 9.62 2.63 15.68
C ILE A 5 9.47 1.18 15.21
N ASP A 6 10.54 0.41 15.25
CA ASP A 6 10.49 -0.99 14.90
C ASP A 6 9.50 -1.76 15.77
N SER A 7 9.44 -1.44 17.05
CA SER A 7 8.56 -2.15 17.98
C SER A 7 7.07 -1.86 17.73
N VAL A 8 6.74 -0.74 17.10
CA VAL A 8 5.34 -0.44 16.76
C VAL A 8 4.97 -0.84 15.34
N LEU A 9 5.96 -1.23 14.52
CA LEU A 9 5.72 -1.69 13.16
C LEU A 9 5.56 -3.21 13.15
N ALA A 10 4.42 -3.68 13.66
CA ALA A 10 4.15 -5.10 13.80
C ALA A 10 3.46 -5.71 12.58
N MET A 11 3.06 -4.90 11.62
CA MET A 11 2.40 -5.34 10.39
C MET A 11 3.40 -5.44 9.27
N ASN A 12 3.04 -6.16 8.22
CA ASN A 12 3.89 -6.32 7.04
C ASN A 12 3.10 -6.11 5.77
N LEU A 13 3.77 -5.63 4.75
CA LEU A 13 3.20 -5.50 3.41
C LEU A 13 4.24 -5.94 2.39
N ASP A 14 3.75 -6.39 1.24
CA ASP A 14 4.62 -6.80 0.13
C ASP A 14 4.65 -5.69 -0.92
N VAL A 15 5.86 -5.35 -1.36
CA VAL A 15 6.09 -4.31 -2.37
C VAL A 15 6.42 -4.96 -3.69
N TYR A 16 5.74 -4.49 -4.74
CA TYR A 16 5.99 -4.91 -6.12
C TYR A 16 6.45 -3.71 -6.93
N LYS A 17 7.44 -3.94 -7.78
CA LYS A 17 7.95 -2.92 -8.70
C LYS A 17 7.73 -3.35 -10.14
N GLN A 18 7.55 -2.35 -10.99
CA GLN A 18 7.42 -2.58 -12.42
C GLN A 18 8.80 -2.58 -13.06
N PHE A 19 9.09 -3.65 -13.79
CA PHE A 19 10.32 -3.78 -14.55
C PHE A 19 10.00 -3.78 -16.04
N GLU A 20 10.85 -3.10 -16.81
CA GLU A 20 10.75 -3.10 -18.25
C GLU A 20 11.74 -4.11 -18.81
N ILE A 21 11.23 -5.04 -19.60
CA ILE A 21 12.03 -6.08 -20.24
C ILE A 21 11.87 -5.90 -21.74
N GLN A 22 13.00 -5.80 -22.44
CA GLN A 22 12.98 -5.72 -23.88
C GLN A 22 13.06 -7.12 -24.48
N ASP A 23 12.11 -7.44 -25.34
CA ASP A 23 12.14 -8.70 -26.06
C ASP A 23 13.28 -8.66 -27.09
N PRO A 24 14.27 -9.57 -26.99
CA PRO A 24 15.39 -9.58 -27.92
C PRO A 24 15.00 -9.90 -29.38
N ASP A 25 13.89 -10.58 -29.57
CA ASP A 25 13.45 -10.99 -30.92
C ASP A 25 12.68 -9.88 -31.64
N THR A 26 11.78 -9.20 -30.93
CA THR A 26 10.88 -8.20 -31.53
C THR A 26 11.27 -6.77 -31.18
N GLY A 27 12.11 -6.57 -30.17
CA GLY A 27 12.43 -5.24 -29.66
C GLY A 27 11.31 -4.60 -28.85
N ALA A 28 10.20 -5.30 -28.64
CA ALA A 28 9.09 -4.79 -27.86
C ALA A 28 9.47 -4.66 -26.39
N ILE A 29 8.98 -3.59 -25.76
CA ILE A 29 9.17 -3.38 -24.32
C ILE A 29 7.96 -3.97 -23.60
N VAL A 30 8.20 -4.93 -22.72
CA VAL A 30 7.19 -5.55 -21.88
C VAL A 30 7.39 -5.07 -20.46
N ARG A 31 6.30 -4.65 -19.82
CA ARG A 31 6.33 -4.21 -18.43
C ARG A 31 5.73 -5.29 -17.56
N GLU A 32 6.47 -5.69 -16.54
CA GLU A 32 6.03 -6.73 -15.62
C GLU A 32 6.14 -6.24 -14.19
N TRP A 33 5.15 -6.63 -13.37
CA TRP A 33 5.17 -6.39 -11.94
C TRP A 33 5.78 -7.60 -11.25
N ASN A 34 6.86 -7.36 -10.52
CA ASN A 34 7.54 -8.43 -9.80
C ASN A 34 7.68 -8.07 -8.33
N TYR A 35 7.60 -9.10 -7.48
CA TYR A 35 7.85 -8.95 -6.06
C TYR A 35 9.24 -8.35 -5.84
N TYR A 36 9.29 -7.35 -4.96
CA TYR A 36 10.55 -6.69 -4.64
C TYR A 36 10.99 -7.03 -3.21
N LYS A 37 10.15 -6.70 -2.22
CA LYS A 37 10.49 -6.97 -0.82
C LYS A 37 9.27 -6.88 0.06
N THR A 38 9.39 -7.40 1.29
CA THR A 38 8.41 -7.24 2.35
C THR A 38 8.91 -6.16 3.32
N VAL A 39 8.04 -5.24 3.66
CA VAL A 39 8.36 -4.09 4.50
C VAL A 39 7.49 -4.11 5.75
N ALA A 40 8.13 -3.88 6.90
CA ALA A 40 7.38 -3.68 8.14
C ALA A 40 6.64 -2.35 8.10
N CYS A 41 5.40 -2.35 8.56
CA CYS A 41 4.55 -1.18 8.48
C CYS A 41 3.57 -1.09 9.64
N HIS A 42 2.92 0.05 9.74
CA HIS A 42 1.77 0.27 10.59
C HIS A 42 0.73 1.05 9.81
N VAL A 43 -0.47 0.52 9.73
CA VAL A 43 -1.57 1.22 9.07
C VAL A 43 -2.10 2.27 10.02
N LYS A 44 -1.96 3.53 9.65
CA LYS A 44 -2.41 4.64 10.48
C LYS A 44 -3.91 4.87 10.40
N GLY A 45 -4.50 4.55 9.27
CA GLY A 45 -5.92 4.70 9.10
C GLY A 45 -6.32 4.77 7.64
N VAL A 46 -7.62 4.76 7.43
CA VAL A 46 -8.22 4.90 6.12
C VAL A 46 -8.81 6.30 6.04
N ILE A 47 -8.34 7.07 5.05
CA ILE A 47 -8.88 8.39 4.79
C ILE A 47 -9.84 8.27 3.63
N SER A 48 -11.10 8.64 3.86
CA SER A 48 -12.05 8.77 2.77
C SER A 48 -12.17 10.26 2.39
N ASN A 49 -12.49 10.52 1.12
CA ASN A 49 -12.68 11.88 0.65
C ASN A 49 -13.89 12.55 1.32
N SER A 50 -14.68 11.79 2.03
CA SER A 50 -15.84 12.25 2.77
C SER A 50 -15.59 12.38 4.26
N ALA A 51 -14.35 12.53 4.69
CA ALA A 51 -13.98 12.55 6.12
C ALA A 51 -14.69 13.66 6.91
N THR A 52 -15.17 14.69 6.26
CA THR A 52 -15.89 15.80 6.88
C THR A 52 -17.41 15.60 6.91
N THR A 53 -17.92 14.53 6.34
CA THR A 53 -19.35 14.28 6.26
C THR A 53 -19.88 13.67 7.56
N ARG A 54 -21.19 13.79 7.74
CA ARG A 54 -21.88 13.18 8.88
C ARG A 54 -21.81 11.66 8.80
N SER A 55 -21.99 11.00 9.94
CA SER A 55 -21.86 9.55 10.00
C SER A 55 -22.80 8.80 9.05
N SER A 56 -24.04 9.29 8.85
CA SER A 56 -24.98 8.68 7.92
C SER A 56 -24.51 8.82 6.48
N ASP A 57 -24.04 10.01 6.12
CA ASP A 57 -23.49 10.26 4.80
C ASP A 57 -22.20 9.46 4.58
N LYS A 58 -21.42 9.28 5.64
CA LYS A 58 -20.18 8.53 5.61
C LYS A 58 -20.42 7.07 5.24
N GLN A 59 -21.49 6.45 5.75
CA GLN A 59 -21.84 5.09 5.37
C GLN A 59 -22.20 4.97 3.90
N ILE A 60 -23.00 5.92 3.40
CA ILE A 60 -23.39 5.93 1.98
C ILE A 60 -22.15 6.09 1.10
N PHE A 61 -21.27 7.01 1.47
CA PHE A 61 -20.05 7.25 0.71
C PHE A 61 -19.09 6.07 0.75
N SER A 62 -18.93 5.42 1.89
CA SER A 62 -18.02 4.27 1.97
C SER A 62 -18.51 3.10 1.10
N ASN A 63 -19.82 2.90 0.98
CA ASN A 63 -20.36 1.88 0.09
C ASN A 63 -20.22 2.26 -1.39
N LYS A 64 -20.41 3.53 -1.71
CA LYS A 64 -20.37 4.01 -3.08
C LYS A 64 -18.94 4.19 -3.60
N TYR A 65 -18.03 4.64 -2.75
CA TYR A 65 -16.67 5.01 -3.13
C TYR A 65 -15.63 4.11 -2.47
N LEU A 66 -15.97 2.85 -2.26
CA LEU A 66 -15.04 1.89 -1.66
C LEU A 66 -13.73 1.80 -2.44
N ASN A 67 -13.80 1.93 -3.77
CA ASN A 67 -12.63 1.86 -4.64
C ASN A 67 -11.72 3.08 -4.54
N ASP A 68 -12.20 4.17 -3.95
CA ASP A 68 -11.43 5.40 -3.79
C ASP A 68 -10.84 5.54 -2.39
N GLN A 69 -10.86 4.47 -1.62
CA GLN A 69 -10.29 4.46 -0.28
C GLN A 69 -8.80 4.75 -0.31
N VAL A 70 -8.39 5.70 0.53
CA VAL A 70 -6.97 6.04 0.71
C VAL A 70 -6.53 5.52 2.06
N VAL A 71 -5.48 4.72 2.06
CA VAL A 71 -4.92 4.12 3.27
C VAL A 71 -3.59 4.80 3.55
N GLN A 72 -3.39 5.21 4.79
CA GLN A 72 -2.10 5.76 5.23
C GLN A 72 -1.33 4.72 6.01
N VAL A 73 -0.08 4.53 5.64
CA VAL A 73 0.82 3.60 6.32
C VAL A 73 2.10 4.30 6.72
N ARG A 74 2.66 3.85 7.84
CA ARG A 74 3.99 4.27 8.29
C ARG A 74 4.96 3.12 8.06
N THR A 75 6.10 3.44 7.46
CA THR A 75 7.17 2.47 7.22
C THR A 75 8.50 3.09 7.60
N ILE A 76 9.51 2.25 7.83
CA ILE A 76 10.88 2.73 7.99
C ILE A 76 11.51 2.95 6.63
N GLU A 77 11.22 2.07 5.68
CA GLU A 77 11.75 2.18 4.34
C GLU A 77 10.85 3.04 3.47
N LYS A 78 11.45 3.81 2.58
CA LYS A 78 10.72 4.69 1.68
C LYS A 78 9.98 3.87 0.61
N LEU A 79 8.69 4.09 0.50
CA LEU A 79 7.88 3.61 -0.62
C LEU A 79 7.83 4.70 -1.67
N THR A 80 8.04 4.35 -2.92
CA THR A 80 8.04 5.33 -4.00
C THR A 80 6.75 5.27 -4.81
N ILE A 81 6.41 6.40 -5.42
CA ILE A 81 5.31 6.47 -6.38
C ILE A 81 5.60 5.46 -7.48
N ARG A 82 4.59 4.80 -8.01
CA ARG A 82 4.67 3.74 -9.01
C ARG A 82 4.98 2.35 -8.45
N GLU A 83 5.19 2.24 -7.15
CA GLU A 83 5.22 0.91 -6.54
C GLU A 83 3.80 0.46 -6.24
N LYS A 84 3.57 -0.83 -6.28
CA LYS A 84 2.32 -1.43 -5.82
C LYS A 84 2.56 -2.18 -4.53
N VAL A 85 1.57 -2.12 -3.66
CA VAL A 85 1.63 -2.75 -2.35
C VAL A 85 0.44 -3.69 -2.24
N THR A 86 0.69 -4.90 -1.78
CA THR A 86 -0.37 -5.89 -1.59
C THR A 86 -0.10 -6.72 -0.36
N ASN A 87 -1.08 -7.54 -0.02
CA ASN A 87 -0.97 -8.51 1.07
C ASN A 87 -0.55 -7.85 2.38
N ILE A 88 -1.28 -6.79 2.76
CA ILE A 88 -1.05 -6.14 4.05
C ILE A 88 -1.54 -7.08 5.12
N ARG A 89 -0.63 -7.49 6.00
CA ARG A 89 -0.90 -8.50 7.04
C ARG A 89 -0.78 -7.86 8.42
N ASP A 90 -1.62 -8.35 9.32
CA ASP A 90 -1.54 -7.95 10.73
C ASP A 90 -0.36 -8.66 11.43
N SER A 91 -0.24 -8.44 12.73
CA SER A 91 0.86 -9.02 13.52
C SER A 91 0.79 -10.54 13.60
N GLN A 92 -0.35 -11.13 13.28
CA GLN A 92 -0.53 -12.59 13.30
C GLN A 92 -0.40 -13.21 11.91
N GLY A 93 -0.10 -12.40 10.88
CA GLY A 93 0.10 -12.87 9.53
C GLY A 93 -1.17 -12.97 8.70
N ASN A 94 -2.29 -12.44 9.17
CA ASN A 94 -3.55 -12.49 8.45
C ASN A 94 -3.68 -11.28 7.53
N THR A 95 -4.06 -11.52 6.27
CA THR A 95 -4.32 -10.45 5.32
C THR A 95 -5.57 -9.67 5.74
N ILE A 96 -5.46 -8.36 5.88
CA ILE A 96 -6.54 -7.52 6.38
C ILE A 96 -7.40 -6.89 5.28
N TRP A 97 -6.90 -6.79 4.06
CA TRP A 97 -7.69 -6.35 2.93
C TRP A 97 -7.61 -7.37 1.81
N SER A 98 -8.76 -7.86 1.39
CA SER A 98 -8.84 -8.81 0.28
C SER A 98 -10.02 -8.48 -0.61
N GLU A 99 -9.89 -8.87 -1.88
CA GLU A 99 -10.94 -8.77 -2.88
C GLU A 99 -11.64 -10.11 -2.99
N ILE A 100 -12.95 -10.07 -3.10
CA ILE A 100 -13.74 -11.29 -3.26
C ILE A 100 -13.64 -11.73 -4.72
N ASN A 101 -12.89 -12.79 -4.94
CA ASN A 101 -12.74 -13.42 -6.27
C ASN A 101 -13.03 -14.90 -6.13
N TYR A 102 -14.00 -15.38 -6.88
CA TYR A 102 -14.32 -16.80 -6.84
C TYR A 102 -13.27 -17.61 -7.60
N PRO A 103 -12.80 -18.75 -7.10
CA PRO A 103 -13.21 -19.43 -5.86
C PRO A 103 -12.44 -18.97 -4.60
N ASN A 104 -11.40 -18.17 -4.74
CA ASN A 104 -10.57 -17.75 -3.61
C ASN A 104 -10.45 -16.24 -3.57
N ASP A 105 -10.43 -15.67 -2.37
CA ASP A 105 -10.16 -14.25 -2.20
C ASP A 105 -8.70 -13.95 -2.51
N THR A 106 -8.46 -12.77 -3.07
CA THR A 106 -7.11 -12.30 -3.38
C THR A 106 -6.80 -11.05 -2.58
N PRO A 107 -5.55 -10.86 -2.13
CA PRO A 107 -5.19 -9.63 -1.42
C PRO A 107 -5.41 -8.39 -2.29
N THR A 108 -5.93 -7.34 -1.67
CA THR A 108 -6.14 -6.07 -2.36
C THR A 108 -4.80 -5.44 -2.73
N VAL A 109 -4.71 -4.93 -3.94
CA VAL A 109 -3.51 -4.25 -4.46
C VAL A 109 -3.72 -2.75 -4.37
N PHE A 110 -2.74 -2.07 -3.76
CA PHE A 110 -2.74 -0.61 -3.63
C PHE A 110 -1.62 0.00 -4.45
N GLU A 111 -1.80 1.23 -4.87
CA GLU A 111 -0.77 2.04 -5.50
C GLU A 111 -0.32 3.13 -4.56
N VAL A 112 0.99 3.34 -4.48
CA VAL A 112 1.56 4.41 -3.66
C VAL A 112 1.32 5.74 -4.36
N MET A 113 0.61 6.64 -3.69
CA MET A 113 0.27 7.96 -4.23
C MET A 113 1.31 9.00 -3.87
N GLY A 114 1.89 8.89 -2.69
CA GLY A 114 2.90 9.83 -2.23
C GLY A 114 3.50 9.37 -0.92
N THR A 115 4.69 9.87 -0.64
CA THR A 115 5.43 9.52 0.56
C THR A 115 6.01 10.78 1.18
N THR A 116 5.79 10.95 2.48
CA THR A 116 6.29 12.07 3.24
C THR A 116 7.24 11.57 4.31
N PRO A 117 8.46 12.11 4.40
CA PRO A 117 9.36 11.72 5.46
C PRO A 117 8.87 12.24 6.82
N VAL A 118 9.10 11.42 7.85
CA VAL A 118 8.83 11.79 9.24
C VAL A 118 10.17 12.09 9.90
N THR A 119 10.30 13.26 10.47
CA THR A 119 11.54 13.68 11.10
C THR A 119 11.37 13.78 12.62
N ASP A 120 12.47 13.57 13.34
CA ASP A 120 12.52 13.81 14.77
C ASP A 120 12.81 15.29 15.05
N PRO A 121 12.76 15.74 16.32
CA PRO A 121 13.07 17.14 16.65
C PRO A 121 14.50 17.56 16.31
N PHE A 122 15.38 16.60 16.05
CA PHE A 122 16.78 16.87 15.70
C PHE A 122 17.02 16.88 14.19
N GLY A 123 15.96 16.81 13.40
CA GLY A 123 16.05 16.88 11.94
C GLY A 123 16.44 15.58 11.25
N ARG A 124 16.37 14.45 11.94
CA ARG A 124 16.67 13.15 11.35
C ARG A 124 15.40 12.50 10.81
N VAL A 125 15.54 11.85 9.69
CA VAL A 125 14.42 11.07 9.13
C VAL A 125 14.33 9.74 9.88
N ILE A 126 13.20 9.50 10.53
CA ILE A 126 12.98 8.29 11.33
C ILE A 126 11.98 7.33 10.70
N GLY A 127 11.38 7.73 9.60
CA GLY A 127 10.42 6.89 8.91
C GLY A 127 9.71 7.67 7.82
N TYR A 128 8.71 7.05 7.25
CA TYR A 128 7.94 7.63 6.14
C TYR A 128 6.46 7.37 6.34
N ASN A 129 5.65 8.35 5.99
CA ASN A 129 4.21 8.17 5.87
C ASN A 129 3.86 8.13 4.40
N SER A 130 3.20 7.07 3.99
CA SER A 130 2.80 6.88 2.59
C SER A 130 1.30 6.84 2.50
N SER A 131 0.76 7.49 1.48
CA SER A 131 -0.66 7.39 1.14
C SER A 131 -0.80 6.43 -0.03
N MET A 132 -1.71 5.48 0.10
CA MET A 132 -1.94 4.45 -0.90
C MET A 132 -3.41 4.43 -1.27
N LYS A 133 -3.68 4.17 -2.53
CA LYS A 133 -5.03 4.05 -3.06
C LYS A 133 -5.19 2.66 -3.68
N ARG A 134 -6.40 2.10 -3.58
CA ARG A 134 -6.68 0.83 -4.24
C ARG A 134 -6.42 0.96 -5.74
N SER A 135 -5.64 0.05 -6.28
CA SER A 135 -5.32 0.04 -7.71
C SER A 135 -6.55 -0.41 -8.51
N GLU A 136 -6.81 0.26 -9.62
CA GLU A 136 -7.87 -0.17 -10.53
C GLU A 136 -7.53 -1.53 -11.14
N ASN A 137 -6.27 -1.75 -11.45
CA ASN A 137 -5.79 -3.03 -11.94
C ASN A 137 -5.28 -3.84 -10.76
N GLN A 138 -6.04 -4.87 -10.38
CA GLN A 138 -5.70 -5.74 -9.26
C GLN A 138 -4.77 -6.90 -9.64
N GLN A 139 -4.44 -7.03 -10.91
CA GLN A 139 -3.51 -8.06 -11.35
C GLN A 139 -2.08 -7.63 -11.08
N ILE A 140 -1.30 -8.56 -10.55
CA ILE A 140 0.07 -8.31 -10.16
C ILE A 140 0.85 -9.64 -10.21
N GLY A 141 2.12 -9.56 -10.64
CA GLY A 141 2.98 -10.74 -10.63
C GLY A 141 2.78 -11.70 -11.79
N GLN A 142 2.33 -11.20 -12.91
CA GLN A 142 2.17 -12.03 -14.11
C GLN A 142 3.04 -11.55 -15.24
#